data_994966de6dfae12a12897d4a83d512e6
#
_entry.id   994966de6dfae12a12897d4a83d512e6
#
_cell.length_a   1.000
_cell.length_b   1.000
_cell.length_c   1.000
_cell.angle_alpha   90.00
_cell.angle_beta   90.00
_cell.angle_gamma   90.00
#
_symmetry.space_group_name_H-M   'P 1'
#
loop_
_entity.id
_entity.type
_entity.pdbx_description
1 polymer ?
#
loop_
_entity_poly.entity_id
_entity_poly.type
_entity_poly.pdbx_seq_one_letter_code
_entity_poly.pdbx_strand_id
1 'polypeptide(L)'
;MQHCDWSSDVCSSDLLEEFERVIDIVLYIFKTLKFDNYTAQISLRDPNNKEKYIGSDENWEKAESAIMQAAEEKGLNTVVEYGEAAFYGPKLDFMVKDAIGRKWQLGTIQVDYNLPERFDLTYKGADDKLHRPIMIHRAPFGSMERFVAVLLEHTGGKFPLWLSPQQVVVLPISEKFNDYAQQVAEYLNRSDVRTEVDDRNEKIGRKIRDNELKRIPYLLIVGEKEEAEGLVSVRAQGEGDKGQMTLEGFRDFIAGLVKEEIEANKMEKK
;
A
#
# COMPACT_ATOMS: atom_id res chain seq x y z
N MET A 1 -9.86 17.52 1.37
CA MET A 1 -9.18 16.25 1.12
C MET A 1 -8.34 16.42 -0.13
N GLN A 2 -7.03 16.48 0.01
CA GLN A 2 -6.14 16.49 -1.16
C GLN A 2 -6.05 15.05 -1.66
N HIS A 3 -6.73 14.75 -2.77
CA HIS A 3 -6.42 13.55 -3.54
C HIS A 3 -5.00 13.72 -4.08
N CYS A 4 -4.10 12.80 -3.78
CA CYS A 4 -2.84 12.68 -4.50
C CYS A 4 -3.17 12.13 -5.88
N ASP A 5 -3.57 13.01 -6.79
CA ASP A 5 -3.76 12.67 -8.20
C ASP A 5 -2.39 12.53 -8.87
N TRP A 6 -2.03 11.31 -9.15
CA TRP A 6 -0.88 10.98 -9.97
C TRP A 6 -1.39 10.76 -11.40
N SER A 7 -1.36 11.80 -12.22
CA SER A 7 -1.74 11.71 -13.62
C SER A 7 -0.50 11.52 -14.51
N SER A 8 -0.66 10.79 -15.61
CA SER A 8 0.34 10.63 -16.66
C SER A 8 -0.24 11.13 -17.96
N ASP A 9 0.54 11.90 -18.73
CA ASP A 9 0.19 12.29 -20.10
C ASP A 9 0.61 11.18 -21.05
N VAL A 10 -0.35 10.65 -21.81
CA VAL A 10 -0.19 9.45 -22.66
C VAL A 10 -0.48 9.79 -24.10
N CYS A 11 0.31 9.23 -25.01
CA CYS A 11 0.01 9.24 -26.44
C CYS A 11 -1.24 8.41 -26.75
N SER A 12 -2.06 8.85 -27.68
CA SER A 12 -3.30 8.14 -28.02
C SER A 12 -3.09 6.72 -28.55
N SER A 13 -1.91 6.43 -29.12
CA SER A 13 -1.53 5.09 -29.57
C SER A 13 -1.19 4.13 -28.45
N ASP A 14 -0.80 4.66 -27.28
CA ASP A 14 -0.23 3.88 -26.20
C ASP A 14 -1.20 3.79 -24.99
N LEU A 15 -2.43 4.30 -25.15
CA LEU A 15 -3.42 4.37 -24.08
C LEU A 15 -3.65 3.01 -23.41
N LEU A 16 -3.83 1.95 -24.20
CA LEU A 16 -4.09 0.61 -23.68
C LEU A 16 -2.90 0.12 -22.84
N GLU A 17 -1.68 0.20 -23.39
CA GLU A 17 -0.47 -0.26 -22.71
C GLU A 17 -0.22 0.51 -21.42
N GLU A 18 -0.35 1.85 -21.44
CA GLU A 18 -0.17 2.65 -20.22
C GLU A 18 -1.27 2.42 -19.20
N PHE A 19 -2.51 2.20 -19.62
CA PHE A 19 -3.60 1.84 -18.72
C PHE A 19 -3.35 0.49 -18.04
N GLU A 20 -2.86 -0.50 -18.79
CA GLU A 20 -2.45 -1.80 -18.26
C GLU A 20 -1.32 -1.69 -17.23
N ARG A 21 -0.30 -0.85 -17.50
CA ARG A 21 0.78 -0.60 -16.54
C ARG A 21 0.25 -0.02 -15.22
N VAL A 22 -0.75 0.85 -15.30
CA VAL A 22 -1.40 1.40 -14.09
C VAL A 22 -2.19 0.32 -13.35
N ILE A 23 -2.89 -0.58 -14.06
CA ILE A 23 -3.52 -1.75 -13.43
C ILE A 23 -2.47 -2.59 -12.70
N ASP A 24 -1.33 -2.87 -13.33
CA ASP A 24 -0.25 -3.66 -12.72
C ASP A 24 0.24 -3.05 -11.40
N ILE A 25 0.34 -1.71 -11.31
CA ILE A 25 0.70 -1.02 -10.07
C ILE A 25 -0.34 -1.27 -8.96
N VAL A 26 -1.63 -1.18 -9.28
CA VAL A 26 -2.71 -1.42 -8.30
C VAL A 26 -2.69 -2.88 -7.84
N LEU A 27 -2.56 -3.81 -8.79
CA LEU A 27 -2.49 -5.25 -8.49
C LEU A 27 -1.25 -5.61 -7.65
N TYR A 28 -0.11 -4.98 -7.93
CA TYR A 28 1.10 -5.13 -7.12
C TYR A 28 0.88 -4.72 -5.67
N ILE A 29 0.23 -3.57 -5.45
CA ILE A 29 -0.10 -3.07 -4.12
C ILE A 29 -1.04 -4.05 -3.40
N PHE A 30 -2.09 -4.50 -4.07
CA PHE A 30 -3.05 -5.43 -3.50
C PHE A 30 -2.40 -6.78 -3.15
N LYS A 31 -1.57 -7.33 -4.05
CA LYS A 31 -0.79 -8.53 -3.80
C LYS A 31 0.14 -8.37 -2.59
N THR A 32 0.86 -7.24 -2.51
CA THR A 32 1.80 -6.95 -1.41
C THR A 32 1.10 -6.89 -0.06
N LEU A 33 -0.14 -6.39 -0.03
CA LEU A 33 -0.95 -6.27 1.18
C LEU A 33 -1.92 -7.45 1.37
N LYS A 34 -1.86 -8.45 0.47
CA LYS A 34 -2.70 -9.66 0.48
C LYS A 34 -4.20 -9.37 0.41
N PHE A 35 -4.58 -8.35 -0.37
CA PHE A 35 -5.99 -8.11 -0.70
C PHE A 35 -6.41 -9.02 -1.86
N ASP A 36 -7.01 -10.17 -1.55
CA ASP A 36 -7.45 -11.15 -2.55
C ASP A 36 -8.95 -11.05 -2.85
N ASN A 37 -9.72 -10.29 -2.04
CA ASN A 37 -11.17 -10.22 -2.06
C ASN A 37 -11.69 -8.95 -2.72
N TYR A 38 -11.21 -8.62 -3.91
CA TYR A 38 -11.64 -7.45 -4.68
C TYR A 38 -12.39 -7.82 -5.95
N THR A 39 -13.16 -6.86 -6.45
CA THR A 39 -13.85 -6.90 -7.75
C THR A 39 -13.46 -5.62 -8.50
N ALA A 40 -13.16 -5.72 -9.78
CA ALA A 40 -12.91 -4.59 -10.65
C ALA A 40 -14.24 -4.10 -11.23
N GLN A 41 -14.69 -2.91 -10.84
CA GLN A 41 -15.92 -2.29 -11.34
C GLN A 41 -15.57 -1.35 -12.49
N ILE A 42 -16.10 -1.66 -13.69
CA ILE A 42 -15.99 -0.79 -14.86
C ILE A 42 -17.20 0.13 -14.83
N SER A 43 -16.94 1.41 -14.56
CA SER A 43 -17.98 2.45 -14.44
C SER A 43 -18.08 3.23 -15.74
N LEU A 44 -19.16 2.99 -16.49
CA LEU A 44 -19.43 3.57 -17.80
C LEU A 44 -20.47 4.69 -17.70
N ARG A 45 -20.58 5.52 -18.75
CA ARG A 45 -21.61 6.55 -18.84
C ARG A 45 -23.02 5.95 -18.91
N ASP A 46 -24.01 6.73 -18.49
CA ASP A 46 -25.42 6.37 -18.65
C ASP A 46 -25.82 6.61 -20.12
N PRO A 47 -26.19 5.57 -20.88
CA PRO A 47 -26.60 5.72 -22.27
C PRO A 47 -27.89 6.53 -22.43
N ASN A 48 -28.73 6.62 -21.37
CA ASN A 48 -30.00 7.34 -21.38
C ASN A 48 -29.90 8.79 -20.91
N ASN A 49 -28.72 9.21 -20.36
CA ASN A 49 -28.52 10.55 -19.83
C ASN A 49 -27.14 11.08 -20.23
N LYS A 50 -26.93 11.24 -21.52
CA LYS A 50 -25.65 11.69 -22.08
C LYS A 50 -25.31 13.14 -21.70
N GLU A 51 -26.29 13.97 -21.41
CA GLU A 51 -26.10 15.39 -21.05
C GLU A 51 -25.31 15.57 -19.74
N LYS A 52 -25.28 14.54 -18.90
CA LYS A 52 -24.49 14.53 -17.66
C LYS A 52 -22.96 14.54 -17.93
N TYR A 53 -22.54 14.16 -19.14
CA TYR A 53 -21.14 13.87 -19.47
C TYR A 53 -20.61 14.90 -20.45
N ILE A 54 -19.35 15.33 -20.28
CA ILE A 54 -18.68 16.26 -21.15
C ILE A 54 -17.78 15.52 -22.15
N GLY A 55 -17.47 16.17 -23.27
CA GLY A 55 -16.64 15.60 -24.34
C GLY A 55 -17.44 14.99 -25.48
N SER A 56 -16.75 14.48 -26.50
CA SER A 56 -17.35 13.88 -27.68
C SER A 56 -17.72 12.41 -27.44
N ASP A 57 -18.77 11.93 -28.11
CA ASP A 57 -19.14 10.51 -28.07
C ASP A 57 -17.99 9.61 -28.53
N GLU A 58 -17.20 10.06 -29.53
CA GLU A 58 -16.05 9.31 -30.05
C GLU A 58 -14.97 9.08 -28.98
N ASN A 59 -14.64 10.12 -28.20
CA ASN A 59 -13.68 10.00 -27.10
C ASN A 59 -14.18 9.06 -26.00
N TRP A 60 -15.47 9.11 -25.68
CA TRP A 60 -16.08 8.20 -24.72
C TRP A 60 -16.02 6.75 -25.19
N GLU A 61 -16.37 6.47 -26.45
CA GLU A 61 -16.31 5.10 -27.00
C GLU A 61 -14.89 4.54 -27.00
N LYS A 62 -13.90 5.36 -27.35
CA LYS A 62 -12.48 4.98 -27.27
C LYS A 62 -12.05 4.67 -25.84
N ALA A 63 -12.39 5.54 -24.88
CA ALA A 63 -12.02 5.36 -23.49
C ALA A 63 -12.70 4.14 -22.85
N GLU A 64 -14.00 3.97 -23.07
CA GLU A 64 -14.77 2.84 -22.57
C GLU A 64 -14.26 1.51 -23.13
N SER A 65 -13.97 1.46 -24.44
CA SER A 65 -13.41 0.27 -25.09
C SER A 65 -12.00 -0.06 -24.57
N ALA A 66 -11.15 0.94 -24.38
CA ALA A 66 -9.79 0.71 -23.86
C ALA A 66 -9.81 0.16 -22.43
N ILE A 67 -10.68 0.67 -21.55
CA ILE A 67 -10.83 0.16 -20.17
C ILE A 67 -11.34 -1.28 -20.16
N MET A 68 -12.35 -1.60 -20.98
CA MET A 68 -12.90 -2.95 -21.08
C MET A 68 -11.86 -3.94 -21.58
N GLN A 69 -11.13 -3.57 -22.64
CA GLN A 69 -10.07 -4.40 -23.21
C GLN A 69 -8.94 -4.63 -22.20
N ALA A 70 -8.42 -3.58 -21.56
CA ALA A 70 -7.37 -3.71 -20.57
C ALA A 70 -7.77 -4.61 -19.39
N ALA A 71 -9.02 -4.48 -18.92
CA ALA A 71 -9.53 -5.31 -17.83
C ALA A 71 -9.65 -6.79 -18.24
N GLU A 72 -10.05 -7.09 -19.50
CA GLU A 72 -10.10 -8.44 -20.04
C GLU A 72 -8.70 -9.04 -20.23
N GLU A 73 -7.75 -8.30 -20.84
CA GLU A 73 -6.37 -8.75 -21.04
C GLU A 73 -5.63 -9.02 -19.74
N LYS A 74 -5.93 -8.26 -18.67
CA LYS A 74 -5.44 -8.52 -17.31
C LYS A 74 -6.19 -9.62 -16.56
N GLY A 75 -7.24 -10.20 -17.16
CA GLY A 75 -8.02 -11.28 -16.53
C GLY A 75 -8.72 -10.87 -15.24
N LEU A 76 -9.15 -9.62 -15.13
CA LEU A 76 -9.78 -9.11 -13.92
C LEU A 76 -11.21 -9.68 -13.76
N ASN A 77 -11.59 -9.95 -12.50
CA ASN A 77 -12.99 -10.26 -12.18
C ASN A 77 -13.81 -8.96 -12.22
N THR A 78 -14.48 -8.71 -13.34
CA THR A 78 -15.14 -7.44 -13.65
C THR A 78 -16.64 -7.46 -13.44
N VAL A 79 -17.17 -6.28 -13.06
CA VAL A 79 -18.60 -5.95 -13.07
C VAL A 79 -18.76 -4.62 -13.79
N VAL A 80 -19.67 -4.53 -14.76
CA VAL A 80 -19.95 -3.30 -15.49
C VAL A 80 -21.15 -2.58 -14.85
N GLU A 81 -20.95 -1.29 -14.53
CA GLU A 81 -21.99 -0.43 -13.96
C GLU A 81 -22.17 0.81 -14.83
N TYR A 82 -23.39 1.01 -15.32
CA TYR A 82 -23.75 2.17 -16.12
C TYR A 82 -24.22 3.33 -15.24
N GLY A 83 -23.86 4.56 -15.61
CA GLY A 83 -24.23 5.76 -14.85
C GLY A 83 -23.26 6.14 -13.74
N GLU A 84 -22.29 5.29 -13.43
CA GLU A 84 -21.31 5.47 -12.35
C GLU A 84 -19.99 6.10 -12.84
N ALA A 85 -19.84 6.37 -14.14
CA ALA A 85 -18.69 7.12 -14.67
C ALA A 85 -18.62 8.53 -14.10
N ALA A 86 -17.42 9.07 -14.01
CA ALA A 86 -17.23 10.49 -13.76
C ALA A 86 -17.77 11.31 -14.94
N PHE A 87 -18.17 12.56 -14.71
CA PHE A 87 -18.73 13.40 -15.76
C PHE A 87 -17.76 13.68 -16.91
N TYR A 88 -16.45 13.48 -16.70
CA TYR A 88 -15.36 13.75 -17.66
C TYR A 88 -14.74 12.49 -18.25
N GLY A 89 -15.05 11.29 -17.74
CA GLY A 89 -14.49 10.07 -18.30
C GLY A 89 -14.91 8.79 -17.57
N PRO A 90 -14.78 7.63 -18.23
CA PRO A 90 -15.03 6.33 -17.61
C PRO A 90 -13.92 5.98 -16.62
N LYS A 91 -14.19 5.03 -15.74
CA LYS A 91 -13.26 4.61 -14.70
C LYS A 91 -13.28 3.12 -14.42
N LEU A 92 -12.16 2.61 -13.95
CA LEU A 92 -12.00 1.28 -13.38
C LEU A 92 -11.78 1.42 -11.88
N ASP A 93 -12.73 0.96 -11.09
CA ASP A 93 -12.70 1.02 -9.64
C ASP A 93 -12.40 -0.36 -9.04
N PHE A 94 -11.50 -0.43 -8.06
CA PHE A 94 -11.19 -1.65 -7.33
C PHE A 94 -11.95 -1.67 -6.01
N MET A 95 -12.98 -2.52 -5.96
CA MET A 95 -13.90 -2.67 -4.83
C MET A 95 -13.45 -3.81 -3.93
N VAL A 96 -12.86 -3.50 -2.78
CA VAL A 96 -12.43 -4.49 -1.77
C VAL A 96 -13.56 -4.75 -0.79
N LYS A 97 -13.75 -6.00 -0.38
CA LYS A 97 -14.68 -6.37 0.70
C LYS A 97 -13.94 -6.42 2.03
N ASP A 98 -14.52 -5.81 3.04
CA ASP A 98 -14.04 -5.96 4.41
C ASP A 98 -14.45 -7.30 5.04
N ALA A 99 -14.05 -7.52 6.31
CA ALA A 99 -14.30 -8.78 7.03
C ALA A 99 -15.79 -9.12 7.21
N ILE A 100 -16.67 -8.12 7.17
CA ILE A 100 -18.14 -8.31 7.28
C ILE A 100 -18.86 -8.17 5.93
N GLY A 101 -18.12 -8.11 4.82
CA GLY A 101 -18.66 -8.15 3.45
C GLY A 101 -19.07 -6.79 2.86
N ARG A 102 -18.80 -5.65 3.54
CA ARG A 102 -19.03 -4.32 2.97
C ARG A 102 -18.02 -4.04 1.87
N LYS A 103 -18.47 -3.42 0.79
CA LYS A 103 -17.61 -3.03 -0.34
C LYS A 103 -17.03 -1.64 -0.11
N TRP A 104 -15.73 -1.51 -0.33
CA TRP A 104 -14.99 -0.26 -0.24
C TRP A 104 -14.21 -0.01 -1.52
N GLN A 105 -14.45 1.12 -2.16
CA GLN A 105 -13.64 1.57 -3.28
C GLN A 105 -12.27 2.03 -2.74
N LEU A 106 -11.21 1.30 -3.08
CA LEU A 106 -9.84 1.63 -2.72
C LEU A 106 -9.07 2.19 -3.90
N GLY A 107 -8.93 1.43 -4.99
CA GLY A 107 -8.22 1.90 -6.17
C GLY A 107 -9.17 2.47 -7.22
N THR A 108 -8.71 3.47 -7.98
CA THR A 108 -9.41 4.01 -9.14
C THR A 108 -8.41 4.39 -10.22
N ILE A 109 -8.76 4.08 -11.49
CA ILE A 109 -8.05 4.51 -12.69
C ILE A 109 -9.10 5.14 -13.60
N GLN A 110 -8.83 6.35 -14.12
CA GLN A 110 -9.77 7.11 -14.96
C GLN A 110 -9.08 7.62 -16.21
N VAL A 111 -9.78 7.55 -17.34
CA VAL A 111 -9.34 8.14 -18.60
C VAL A 111 -10.00 9.48 -18.81
N ASP A 112 -9.23 10.50 -19.12
CA ASP A 112 -9.71 11.88 -19.28
C ASP A 112 -9.15 12.50 -20.56
N TYR A 113 -10.02 12.82 -21.48
CA TYR A 113 -9.74 13.57 -22.70
C TYR A 113 -10.00 15.06 -22.54
N ASN A 114 -10.74 15.48 -21.49
CA ASN A 114 -11.27 16.83 -21.35
C ASN A 114 -10.26 17.81 -20.75
N LEU A 115 -9.52 17.42 -19.70
CA LEU A 115 -8.53 18.29 -19.10
C LEU A 115 -7.40 18.67 -20.08
N PRO A 116 -6.83 17.71 -20.85
CA PRO A 116 -5.86 18.08 -21.88
C PRO A 116 -6.38 19.07 -22.92
N GLU A 117 -7.66 18.97 -23.30
CA GLU A 117 -8.29 19.93 -24.19
C GLU A 117 -8.46 21.31 -23.54
N ARG A 118 -8.98 21.36 -22.31
CA ARG A 118 -9.23 22.61 -21.57
C ARG A 118 -7.96 23.38 -21.24
N PHE A 119 -6.86 22.69 -20.95
CA PHE A 119 -5.56 23.28 -20.69
C PHE A 119 -4.72 23.50 -21.93
N ASP A 120 -5.24 23.17 -23.11
CA ASP A 120 -4.55 23.23 -24.39
C ASP A 120 -3.18 22.52 -24.38
N LEU A 121 -3.13 21.36 -23.72
CA LEU A 121 -1.92 20.56 -23.62
C LEU A 121 -1.58 19.96 -24.97
N THR A 122 -0.32 20.06 -25.38
CA THR A 122 0.18 19.46 -26.61
C THR A 122 1.56 18.85 -26.39
N TYR A 123 1.86 17.78 -27.12
CA TYR A 123 3.20 17.20 -27.20
C TYR A 123 3.61 17.04 -28.66
N LYS A 124 4.92 16.98 -28.93
CA LYS A 124 5.47 16.77 -30.25
C LYS A 124 5.62 15.28 -30.49
N GLY A 125 4.85 14.74 -31.43
CA GLY A 125 4.89 13.33 -31.79
C GLY A 125 6.12 12.95 -32.64
N ALA A 126 6.26 11.66 -32.89
CA ALA A 126 7.33 11.12 -33.74
C ALA A 126 7.21 11.60 -35.23
N ASP A 127 6.05 12.04 -35.64
CA ASP A 127 5.75 12.66 -36.94
C ASP A 127 6.09 14.15 -37.01
N ASP A 128 6.74 14.70 -35.98
CA ASP A 128 7.14 16.10 -35.85
C ASP A 128 5.96 17.10 -35.74
N LYS A 129 4.72 16.59 -35.53
CA LYS A 129 3.51 17.41 -35.35
C LYS A 129 3.09 17.51 -33.88
N LEU A 130 2.27 18.52 -33.60
CA LEU A 130 1.67 18.66 -32.28
C LEU A 130 0.42 17.77 -32.16
N HIS A 131 0.37 17.00 -31.08
CA HIS A 131 -0.74 16.12 -30.74
C HIS A 131 -1.30 16.49 -29.37
N ARG A 132 -2.58 16.14 -29.13
CA ARG A 132 -3.21 16.25 -27.82
C ARG A 132 -2.95 14.99 -27.02
N PRO A 133 -2.41 15.08 -25.78
CA PRO A 133 -2.27 13.90 -24.93
C PRO A 133 -3.62 13.44 -24.38
N ILE A 134 -3.64 12.22 -23.87
CA ILE A 134 -4.74 11.69 -23.04
C ILE A 134 -4.22 11.60 -21.61
N MET A 135 -5.06 11.94 -20.64
CA MET A 135 -4.67 11.89 -19.24
C MET A 135 -5.25 10.64 -18.57
N ILE A 136 -4.40 9.90 -17.85
CA ILE A 136 -4.81 8.78 -17.00
C ILE A 136 -4.64 9.20 -15.55
N HIS A 137 -5.75 9.43 -14.86
CA HIS A 137 -5.74 9.66 -13.42
C HIS A 137 -5.67 8.32 -12.69
N ARG A 138 -4.84 8.24 -11.65
CA ARG A 138 -4.72 7.04 -10.83
C ARG A 138 -4.66 7.36 -9.35
N ALA A 139 -5.47 6.67 -8.58
CA ALA A 139 -5.48 6.72 -7.12
C ALA A 139 -5.42 5.29 -6.58
N PRO A 140 -4.23 4.68 -6.42
CA PRO A 140 -4.10 3.25 -6.05
C PRO A 140 -4.72 2.91 -4.70
N PHE A 141 -4.77 3.88 -3.79
CA PHE A 141 -5.29 3.72 -2.42
C PHE A 141 -6.67 4.35 -2.23
N GLY A 142 -7.14 5.18 -3.17
CA GLY A 142 -8.28 6.06 -2.97
C GLY A 142 -8.02 7.06 -1.84
N SER A 143 -8.95 7.19 -0.87
CA SER A 143 -8.71 7.97 0.34
C SER A 143 -7.77 7.21 1.27
N MET A 144 -6.70 7.86 1.73
CA MET A 144 -5.71 7.25 2.63
C MET A 144 -6.34 6.82 3.95
N GLU A 145 -7.26 7.59 4.50
CA GLU A 145 -7.96 7.28 5.75
C GLU A 145 -8.79 6.00 5.61
N ARG A 146 -9.53 5.87 4.49
CA ARG A 146 -10.30 4.66 4.18
C ARG A 146 -9.40 3.46 3.98
N PHE A 147 -8.33 3.64 3.24
CA PHE A 147 -7.35 2.59 2.99
C PHE A 147 -6.74 2.06 4.29
N VAL A 148 -6.27 2.94 5.18
CA VAL A 148 -5.71 2.56 6.49
C VAL A 148 -6.76 1.84 7.34
N ALA A 149 -8.00 2.31 7.35
CA ALA A 149 -9.08 1.65 8.11
C ALA A 149 -9.35 0.22 7.60
N VAL A 150 -9.47 0.05 6.28
CA VAL A 150 -9.68 -1.28 5.67
C VAL A 150 -8.46 -2.19 5.88
N LEU A 151 -7.25 -1.64 5.79
CA LEU A 151 -6.01 -2.39 6.02
C LEU A 151 -5.89 -2.86 7.48
N LEU A 152 -6.23 -2.00 8.45
CA LEU A 152 -6.28 -2.36 9.87
C LEU A 152 -7.25 -3.51 10.14
N GLU A 153 -8.44 -3.45 9.54
CA GLU A 153 -9.44 -4.50 9.67
C GLU A 153 -8.99 -5.80 8.99
N HIS A 154 -8.43 -5.70 7.78
CA HIS A 154 -7.92 -6.83 7.01
C HIS A 154 -6.80 -7.59 7.74
N THR A 155 -5.87 -6.87 8.34
CA THR A 155 -4.73 -7.46 9.05
C THR A 155 -5.02 -7.80 10.52
N GLY A 156 -6.15 -7.32 11.07
CA GLY A 156 -6.43 -7.37 12.50
C GLY A 156 -5.37 -6.63 13.33
N GLY A 157 -4.74 -5.60 12.75
CA GLY A 157 -3.64 -4.84 13.33
C GLY A 157 -2.29 -5.56 13.33
N LYS A 158 -2.19 -6.76 12.74
CA LYS A 158 -0.93 -7.50 12.59
C LYS A 158 -0.36 -7.24 11.20
N PHE A 159 0.34 -6.13 11.07
CA PHE A 159 0.97 -5.73 9.81
C PHE A 159 2.17 -6.63 9.44
N PRO A 160 2.50 -6.72 8.14
CA PRO A 160 3.81 -7.20 7.71
C PRO A 160 4.94 -6.43 8.41
N LEU A 161 6.06 -7.08 8.66
CA LEU A 161 7.15 -6.47 9.42
C LEU A 161 7.66 -5.16 8.79
N TRP A 162 7.80 -5.12 7.46
CA TRP A 162 8.23 -3.93 6.73
C TRP A 162 7.28 -2.73 6.89
N LEU A 163 5.97 -2.99 7.08
CA LEU A 163 4.93 -1.96 7.21
C LEU A 163 4.62 -1.61 8.67
N SER A 164 5.03 -2.42 9.64
CA SER A 164 4.73 -2.19 11.06
C SER A 164 5.25 -0.83 11.51
N PRO A 165 4.41 0.07 12.06
CA PRO A 165 4.86 1.39 12.53
C PRO A 165 5.94 1.30 13.61
N GLN A 166 5.82 0.29 14.48
CA GLN A 166 6.78 -0.08 15.50
C GLN A 166 7.14 -1.55 15.30
N GLN A 167 8.39 -1.84 14.97
CA GLN A 167 8.85 -3.19 14.66
C GLN A 167 9.37 -3.90 15.92
N VAL A 168 9.97 -3.13 16.80
CA VAL A 168 10.65 -3.63 18.00
C VAL A 168 10.34 -2.74 19.20
N VAL A 169 10.22 -3.36 20.37
CA VAL A 169 10.23 -2.67 21.67
C VAL A 169 11.29 -3.30 22.56
N VAL A 170 12.14 -2.47 23.16
CA VAL A 170 13.12 -2.90 24.16
C VAL A 170 12.50 -2.78 25.56
N LEU A 171 12.57 -3.86 26.32
CA LEU A 171 11.95 -4.01 27.63
C LEU A 171 13.04 -4.21 28.70
N PRO A 172 13.53 -3.16 29.37
CA PRO A 172 14.40 -3.31 30.53
C PRO A 172 13.64 -3.97 31.69
N ILE A 173 14.29 -4.97 32.35
CA ILE A 173 13.69 -5.70 33.48
C ILE A 173 13.63 -4.85 34.76
N SER A 174 14.45 -3.81 34.86
CA SER A 174 14.43 -2.78 35.88
C SER A 174 15.02 -1.48 35.35
N GLU A 175 14.79 -0.37 36.06
CA GLU A 175 15.30 0.97 35.72
C GLU A 175 16.82 1.04 35.58
N LYS A 176 17.56 0.12 36.25
CA LYS A 176 19.02 0.04 36.18
C LYS A 176 19.53 -0.20 34.74
N PHE A 177 18.71 -0.83 33.90
CA PHE A 177 19.09 -1.20 32.53
C PHE A 177 18.47 -0.29 31.47
N ASN A 178 17.90 0.85 31.87
CA ASN A 178 17.31 1.82 30.95
C ASN A 178 18.35 2.39 29.99
N ASP A 179 19.55 2.68 30.48
CA ASP A 179 20.64 3.21 29.63
C ASP A 179 21.05 2.22 28.54
N TYR A 180 21.18 0.94 28.88
CA TYR A 180 21.46 -0.11 27.91
C TYR A 180 20.27 -0.28 26.93
N ALA A 181 19.04 -0.26 27.40
CA ALA A 181 17.86 -0.33 26.54
C ALA A 181 17.82 0.83 25.53
N GLN A 182 18.18 2.05 25.94
CA GLN A 182 18.26 3.20 25.04
C GLN A 182 19.39 3.02 23.99
N GLN A 183 20.57 2.53 24.38
CA GLN A 183 21.66 2.23 23.46
C GLN A 183 21.22 1.19 22.40
N VAL A 184 20.52 0.13 22.81
CA VAL A 184 19.96 -0.88 21.91
C VAL A 184 19.00 -0.25 20.92
N ALA A 185 18.04 0.56 21.41
CA ALA A 185 17.06 1.22 20.56
C ALA A 185 17.69 2.21 19.58
N GLU A 186 18.67 3.01 20.04
CA GLU A 186 19.39 3.93 19.14
C GLU A 186 20.17 3.20 18.05
N TYR A 187 20.84 2.10 18.39
CA TYR A 187 21.58 1.29 17.41
C TYR A 187 20.63 0.74 16.33
N LEU A 188 19.50 0.19 16.73
CA LEU A 188 18.52 -0.37 15.81
C LEU A 188 17.87 0.72 14.94
N ASN A 189 17.50 1.86 15.51
CA ASN A 189 16.94 2.99 14.77
C ASN A 189 17.92 3.57 13.73
N ARG A 190 19.23 3.60 14.03
CA ARG A 190 20.27 3.99 13.04
C ARG A 190 20.40 2.97 11.90
N SER A 191 19.86 1.77 12.07
CA SER A 191 19.84 0.68 11.10
C SER A 191 18.45 0.52 10.43
N ASP A 192 17.62 1.57 10.42
CA ASP A 192 16.27 1.60 9.86
C ASP A 192 15.28 0.61 10.48
N VAL A 193 15.54 0.13 11.70
CA VAL A 193 14.61 -0.71 12.46
C VAL A 193 13.87 0.17 13.48
N ARG A 194 12.57 0.39 13.26
CA ARG A 194 11.72 1.25 14.10
C ARG A 194 11.54 0.66 15.48
N THR A 195 12.28 1.21 16.45
CA THR A 195 12.44 0.67 17.80
C THR A 195 12.10 1.73 18.85
N GLU A 196 11.34 1.34 19.85
CA GLU A 196 11.04 2.14 21.06
C GLU A 196 11.49 1.41 22.32
N VAL A 197 11.56 2.13 23.45
CA VAL A 197 11.85 1.57 24.76
C VAL A 197 10.61 1.69 25.65
N ASP A 198 10.24 0.61 26.31
CA ASP A 198 9.20 0.63 27.38
C ASP A 198 9.89 0.70 28.74
N ASP A 199 10.24 1.92 29.15
CA ASP A 199 10.93 2.23 30.39
C ASP A 199 10.01 2.38 31.64
N ARG A 200 8.70 2.08 31.48
CA ARG A 200 7.74 2.16 32.58
C ARG A 200 8.20 1.32 33.77
N ASN A 201 8.00 1.84 34.97
CA ASN A 201 8.26 1.09 36.22
C ASN A 201 7.16 0.04 36.44
N GLU A 202 7.20 -1.03 35.66
CA GLU A 202 6.25 -2.14 35.69
C GLU A 202 6.95 -3.50 35.64
N LYS A 203 6.29 -4.54 36.13
CA LYS A 203 6.81 -5.91 36.05
C LYS A 203 6.98 -6.33 34.59
N ILE A 204 8.09 -7.02 34.27
CA ILE A 204 8.41 -7.44 32.90
C ILE A 204 7.27 -8.23 32.23
N GLY A 205 6.60 -9.11 32.96
CA GLY A 205 5.44 -9.86 32.45
C GLY A 205 4.29 -8.96 31.98
N ARG A 206 4.08 -7.81 32.66
CA ARG A 206 3.06 -6.84 32.27
C ARG A 206 3.51 -6.07 31.02
N LYS A 207 4.77 -5.62 30.97
CA LYS A 207 5.34 -4.97 29.78
C LYS A 207 5.22 -5.88 28.54
N ILE A 208 5.57 -7.18 28.66
CA ILE A 208 5.43 -8.15 27.57
C ILE A 208 3.97 -8.22 27.11
N ARG A 209 3.03 -8.47 28.04
CA ARG A 209 1.60 -8.59 27.72
C ARG A 209 1.04 -7.34 27.02
N ASP A 210 1.34 -6.17 27.57
CA ASP A 210 0.84 -4.90 27.03
C ASP A 210 1.35 -4.66 25.59
N ASN A 211 2.60 -4.99 25.31
CA ASN A 211 3.20 -4.82 23.99
C ASN A 211 2.78 -5.92 23.00
N GLU A 212 2.54 -7.15 23.46
CA GLU A 212 1.91 -8.20 22.65
C GLU A 212 0.47 -7.82 22.23
N LEU A 213 -0.29 -7.18 23.13
CA LEU A 213 -1.65 -6.68 22.79
C LEU A 213 -1.62 -5.57 21.75
N LYS A 214 -0.56 -4.76 21.70
CA LYS A 214 -0.33 -3.75 20.66
C LYS A 214 0.10 -4.36 19.31
N ARG A 215 0.27 -5.67 19.22
CA ARG A 215 0.72 -6.39 18.01
C ARG A 215 2.13 -6.03 17.55
N ILE A 216 3.01 -5.62 18.48
CA ILE A 216 4.40 -5.33 18.15
C ILE A 216 5.12 -6.62 17.78
N PRO A 217 5.77 -6.69 16.61
CA PRO A 217 6.33 -7.93 16.09
C PRO A 217 7.41 -8.55 16.97
N TYR A 218 8.32 -7.73 17.53
CA TYR A 218 9.43 -8.22 18.32
C TYR A 218 9.60 -7.43 19.64
N LEU A 219 9.88 -8.15 20.72
CA LEU A 219 10.22 -7.61 22.01
C LEU A 219 11.63 -8.04 22.37
N LEU A 220 12.47 -7.10 22.78
CA LEU A 220 13.83 -7.35 23.25
C LEU A 220 13.89 -7.13 24.77
N ILE A 221 14.12 -8.19 25.51
CA ILE A 221 14.25 -8.11 26.95
C ILE A 221 15.73 -7.94 27.29
N VAL A 222 16.03 -6.96 28.13
CA VAL A 222 17.39 -6.64 28.56
C VAL A 222 17.48 -6.54 30.09
N GLY A 223 18.53 -7.17 30.61
CA GLY A 223 18.85 -7.22 32.03
C GLY A 223 20.36 -7.27 32.23
N GLU A 224 20.79 -7.65 33.43
CA GLU A 224 22.19 -7.68 33.85
C GLU A 224 23.07 -8.57 32.91
N LYS A 225 22.55 -9.74 32.52
CA LYS A 225 23.27 -10.65 31.66
C LYS A 225 23.40 -10.10 30.24
N GLU A 226 22.31 -9.59 29.71
CA GLU A 226 22.29 -9.01 28.35
C GLU A 226 23.22 -7.79 28.24
N GLU A 227 23.20 -6.90 29.23
CA GLU A 227 24.10 -5.75 29.29
C GLU A 227 25.56 -6.18 29.38
N ALA A 228 25.90 -7.14 30.28
CA ALA A 228 27.27 -7.59 30.50
C ALA A 228 27.88 -8.28 29.27
N GLU A 229 27.06 -9.01 28.49
CA GLU A 229 27.49 -9.79 27.33
C GLU A 229 27.21 -9.08 25.98
N GLY A 230 26.58 -7.91 25.97
CA GLY A 230 26.18 -7.18 24.74
C GLY A 230 25.11 -7.90 23.93
N LEU A 231 24.19 -8.60 24.62
CA LEU A 231 23.14 -9.41 24.02
C LEU A 231 21.76 -8.79 24.19
N VAL A 232 20.79 -9.37 23.49
CA VAL A 232 19.34 -9.14 23.67
C VAL A 232 18.61 -10.47 23.73
N SER A 233 17.66 -10.62 24.64
CA SER A 233 16.76 -11.79 24.68
C SER A 233 15.55 -11.48 23.79
N VAL A 234 15.40 -12.23 22.70
CA VAL A 234 14.43 -11.97 21.63
C VAL A 234 13.14 -12.74 21.86
N ARG A 235 12.01 -12.05 21.72
CA ARG A 235 10.69 -12.64 21.76
C ARG A 235 9.86 -12.20 20.55
N ALA A 236 9.27 -13.13 19.83
CA ALA A 236 8.40 -12.86 18.68
C ALA A 236 6.92 -12.92 19.12
N GLN A 237 6.12 -11.97 18.62
CA GLN A 237 4.70 -11.86 18.93
C GLN A 237 3.93 -13.13 18.50
N GLY A 238 3.28 -13.79 19.45
CA GLY A 238 2.51 -15.02 19.23
C GLY A 238 3.35 -16.31 19.08
N GLU A 239 4.68 -16.22 19.01
CA GLU A 239 5.58 -17.38 18.89
C GLU A 239 6.44 -17.61 20.14
N GLY A 240 6.54 -16.60 21.00
CA GLY A 240 7.26 -16.69 22.27
C GLY A 240 8.75 -16.41 22.16
N ASP A 241 9.52 -17.05 23.04
CA ASP A 241 10.96 -16.88 23.18
C ASP A 241 11.73 -17.47 21.97
N LYS A 242 12.65 -16.67 21.41
CA LYS A 242 13.54 -17.04 20.31
C LYS A 242 15.01 -17.19 20.72
N GLY A 243 15.27 -17.05 22.04
CA GLY A 243 16.63 -17.12 22.58
C GLY A 243 17.35 -15.77 22.55
N GLN A 244 18.66 -15.84 22.83
CA GLN A 244 19.54 -14.66 22.88
C GLN A 244 20.28 -14.47 21.56
N MET A 245 20.47 -13.22 21.20
CA MET A 245 21.22 -12.80 19.99
C MET A 245 22.16 -11.65 20.36
N THR A 246 23.27 -11.52 19.62
CA THR A 246 24.03 -10.27 19.64
C THR A 246 23.18 -9.17 19.00
N LEU A 247 23.44 -7.93 19.33
CA LEU A 247 22.71 -6.80 18.77
C LEU A 247 22.84 -6.73 17.22
N GLU A 248 24.03 -7.00 16.71
CA GLU A 248 24.29 -7.10 15.27
C GLU A 248 23.53 -8.27 14.63
N GLY A 249 23.54 -9.44 15.28
CA GLY A 249 22.81 -10.61 14.80
C GLY A 249 21.30 -10.38 14.72
N PHE A 250 20.72 -9.67 15.71
CA PHE A 250 19.31 -9.31 15.68
C PHE A 250 18.99 -8.28 14.58
N ARG A 251 19.84 -7.26 14.39
CA ARG A 251 19.71 -6.30 13.28
C ARG A 251 19.68 -7.03 11.93
N ASP A 252 20.63 -7.92 11.69
CA ASP A 252 20.73 -8.65 10.43
C ASP A 252 19.54 -9.62 10.24
N PHE A 253 19.06 -10.24 11.31
CA PHE A 253 17.87 -11.06 11.32
C PHE A 253 16.61 -10.27 10.88
N ILE A 254 16.36 -9.09 11.48
CA ILE A 254 15.23 -8.23 11.13
C ILE A 254 15.36 -7.71 9.69
N ALA A 255 16.54 -7.26 9.29
CA ALA A 255 16.79 -6.77 7.94
C ALA A 255 16.57 -7.88 6.88
N GLY A 256 16.97 -9.12 7.20
CA GLY A 256 16.72 -10.30 6.37
C GLY A 256 15.22 -10.56 6.18
N LEU A 257 14.45 -10.58 7.25
CA LEU A 257 13.00 -10.78 7.20
C LEU A 257 12.28 -9.70 6.39
N VAL A 258 12.61 -8.42 6.61
CA VAL A 258 12.04 -7.31 5.84
C VAL A 258 12.37 -7.45 4.36
N LYS A 259 13.62 -7.81 4.04
CA LYS A 259 14.05 -8.04 2.65
C LYS A 259 13.28 -9.20 2.02
N GLU A 260 13.14 -10.31 2.69
CA GLU A 260 12.36 -11.47 2.22
C GLU A 260 10.90 -11.11 1.95
N GLU A 261 10.24 -10.39 2.87
CA GLU A 261 8.86 -9.92 2.69
C GLU A 261 8.70 -9.00 1.47
N ILE A 262 9.66 -8.10 1.23
CA ILE A 262 9.65 -7.18 0.07
C ILE A 262 9.94 -7.94 -1.22
N GLU A 263 10.93 -8.85 -1.22
CA GLU A 263 11.32 -9.61 -2.40
C GLU A 263 10.24 -10.59 -2.86
N ALA A 264 9.53 -11.21 -1.93
CA ALA A 264 8.41 -12.11 -2.22
C ALA A 264 7.27 -11.42 -3.02
N ASN A 265 7.23 -10.08 -2.98
CA ASN A 265 6.19 -9.28 -3.64
C ASN A 265 6.70 -8.54 -4.88
N LYS A 266 7.97 -8.65 -5.26
CA LYS A 266 8.48 -8.01 -6.48
C LYS A 266 7.69 -8.46 -7.70
N MET A 267 7.34 -7.50 -8.56
CA MET A 267 6.79 -7.81 -9.87
C MET A 267 7.88 -8.50 -10.70
N GLU A 268 7.55 -9.62 -11.32
CA GLU A 268 8.42 -10.18 -12.35
C GLU A 268 8.53 -9.14 -13.48
N LYS A 269 9.75 -8.71 -13.77
CA LYS A 269 10.00 -7.88 -14.94
C LYS A 269 9.66 -8.72 -16.19
N LYS A 270 8.54 -8.40 -16.81
CA LYS A 270 8.22 -8.87 -18.17
C LYS A 270 9.03 -8.10 -19.19
#